data_104e1b3da5e35cc137eb3918228235f1
#
_entry.id   104e1b3da5e35cc137eb3918228235f1
#
_cell.length_a   1.000
_cell.length_b   1.000
_cell.length_c   1.000
_cell.angle_alpha   90.00
_cell.angle_beta   90.00
_cell.angle_gamma   90.00
#
_symmetry.space_group_name_H-M   'P 1'
#
loop_
_entity.id
_entity.type
_entity.pdbx_description
1 polymer ?
#
loop_
_entity_poly.entity_id
_entity_poly.type
_entity_poly.pdbx_seq_one_letter_code
_entity_poly.pdbx_strand_id
1 'polypeptide(L)'
;MRLSELGELGLLAELERLGLAEEIGDDAAELQPGLVVTQDSLVEGVHFRLDWLSWRELGFRAAAVNISDLAASGARPEALIVSLGLPVETELDDVLELYAGIAETGVPVRGGDTTSATTVFLTVAAVGRSERVPGRAGALPGDQLVVTGPLGAAGAAFRDERYVRPPLRVAEGIELAGAAHAMLDLSDGLAVDTGHLAARSGCRVLIELEQVPLAPGATHEDLAFGEDYELLAATPEPGALTVIGRCEEGAGVEIRLGGQAVALPGWEHFRLRKRR
;
A
#
# COMPACT_ATOMS: atom_id res chain seq x y z
N MET A 1 18.46 -14.33 -17.33
CA MET A 1 18.28 -13.57 -16.09
C MET A 1 16.99 -14.05 -15.42
N ARG A 2 17.02 -14.30 -14.12
CA ARG A 2 15.85 -14.76 -13.35
C ARG A 2 15.19 -13.55 -12.66
N LEU A 3 13.91 -13.65 -12.31
CA LEU A 3 13.24 -12.57 -11.55
C LEU A 3 13.92 -12.30 -10.20
N SER A 4 14.49 -13.33 -9.55
CA SER A 4 15.27 -13.18 -8.32
C SER A 4 16.57 -12.38 -8.46
N GLU A 5 17.05 -12.18 -9.68
CA GLU A 5 18.23 -11.35 -10.01
C GLU A 5 17.80 -9.93 -10.43
N LEU A 6 16.61 -9.80 -11.03
CA LEU A 6 16.09 -8.56 -11.55
C LEU A 6 15.31 -7.75 -10.51
N GLY A 7 14.54 -8.44 -9.64
CA GLY A 7 13.58 -7.84 -8.72
C GLY A 7 12.31 -7.33 -9.43
N GLU A 8 11.38 -6.83 -8.66
CA GLU A 8 10.10 -6.30 -9.14
C GLU A 8 10.31 -5.02 -9.96
N LEU A 9 10.97 -4.03 -9.38
CA LEU A 9 11.22 -2.75 -10.05
C LEU A 9 11.99 -2.91 -11.35
N GLY A 10 12.94 -3.88 -11.40
CA GLY A 10 13.66 -4.18 -12.62
C GLY A 10 12.75 -4.80 -13.70
N LEU A 11 11.78 -5.63 -13.30
CA LEU A 11 10.79 -6.19 -14.22
C LEU A 11 9.90 -5.07 -14.79
N LEU A 12 9.38 -4.19 -13.94
CA LEU A 12 8.53 -3.07 -14.37
C LEU A 12 9.28 -2.15 -15.33
N ALA A 13 10.51 -1.76 -15.00
CA ALA A 13 11.34 -0.94 -15.88
C ALA A 13 11.62 -1.59 -17.24
N GLU A 14 11.77 -2.92 -17.30
CA GLU A 14 11.99 -3.65 -18.56
C GLU A 14 10.70 -3.71 -19.40
N LEU A 15 9.53 -3.85 -18.77
CA LEU A 15 8.24 -3.81 -19.46
C LEU A 15 7.98 -2.44 -20.08
N GLU A 16 8.22 -1.35 -19.35
CA GLU A 16 8.13 0.02 -19.87
C GLU A 16 9.12 0.25 -21.03
N ARG A 17 10.38 -0.14 -20.84
CA ARG A 17 11.42 0.00 -21.89
C ARG A 17 11.07 -0.71 -23.19
N LEU A 18 10.36 -1.83 -23.11
CA LEU A 18 9.92 -2.62 -24.26
C LEU A 18 8.57 -2.15 -24.84
N GLY A 19 7.89 -1.18 -24.21
CA GLY A 19 6.55 -0.74 -24.60
C GLY A 19 5.49 -1.83 -24.40
N LEU A 20 5.69 -2.74 -23.45
CA LEU A 20 4.75 -3.80 -23.07
C LEU A 20 3.80 -3.40 -21.96
N ALA A 21 4.13 -2.33 -21.24
CA ALA A 21 3.29 -1.65 -20.26
C ALA A 21 3.57 -0.15 -20.33
N GLU A 22 2.56 0.66 -20.10
CA GLU A 22 2.63 2.12 -20.15
C GLU A 22 2.02 2.71 -18.90
N GLU A 23 2.58 3.84 -18.42
CA GLU A 23 2.06 4.60 -17.26
C GLU A 23 1.91 3.77 -15.97
N ILE A 24 2.81 2.79 -15.78
CA ILE A 24 2.87 1.98 -14.56
C ILE A 24 3.72 2.69 -13.50
N GLY A 25 3.41 2.44 -12.22
CA GLY A 25 4.23 2.90 -11.09
C GLY A 25 3.55 3.89 -10.15
N ASP A 26 2.25 4.14 -10.30
CA ASP A 26 1.38 4.71 -9.29
C ASP A 26 0.58 3.60 -8.59
N ASP A 27 -0.11 3.92 -7.47
CA ASP A 27 -0.92 2.96 -6.71
C ASP A 27 -2.13 2.47 -7.52
N ALA A 28 -2.65 3.30 -8.40
CA ALA A 28 -3.76 2.97 -9.27
C ALA A 28 -3.62 3.60 -10.66
N ALA A 29 -4.29 3.02 -11.64
CA ALA A 29 -4.34 3.52 -13.01
C ALA A 29 -5.55 4.43 -13.23
N GLU A 30 -5.34 5.61 -13.79
CA GLU A 30 -6.41 6.47 -14.28
C GLU A 30 -6.74 6.09 -15.74
N LEU A 31 -7.77 5.26 -15.95
CA LEU A 31 -8.14 4.77 -17.29
C LEU A 31 -8.84 5.81 -18.16
N GLN A 32 -9.53 6.74 -17.53
CA GLN A 32 -10.19 7.90 -18.13
C GLN A 32 -10.22 9.01 -17.07
N PRO A 33 -10.37 10.28 -17.44
CA PRO A 33 -10.42 11.36 -16.47
C PRO A 33 -11.37 11.06 -15.30
N GLY A 34 -10.79 10.92 -14.11
CA GLY A 34 -11.47 10.60 -12.87
C GLY A 34 -11.89 9.14 -12.68
N LEU A 35 -11.69 8.23 -13.64
CA LEU A 35 -11.94 6.80 -13.46
C LEU A 35 -10.65 6.09 -13.06
N VAL A 36 -10.59 5.66 -11.82
CA VAL A 36 -9.40 5.05 -11.20
C VAL A 36 -9.64 3.57 -10.96
N VAL A 37 -8.66 2.74 -11.29
CA VAL A 37 -8.70 1.27 -11.09
C VAL A 37 -7.38 0.80 -10.52
N THR A 38 -7.46 -0.06 -9.51
CA THR A 38 -6.31 -0.78 -8.95
C THR A 38 -6.59 -2.28 -8.85
N GLN A 39 -5.56 -3.08 -8.65
CA GLN A 39 -5.68 -4.52 -8.44
C GLN A 39 -4.52 -5.08 -7.63
N ASP A 40 -4.86 -5.75 -6.53
CA ASP A 40 -3.92 -6.50 -5.70
C ASP A 40 -4.26 -7.97 -5.60
N SER A 41 -3.23 -8.77 -5.37
CA SER A 41 -3.34 -10.22 -5.15
C SER A 41 -2.80 -10.63 -3.79
N LEU A 42 -3.57 -11.37 -3.04
CA LEU A 42 -3.16 -12.03 -1.80
C LEU A 42 -3.02 -13.54 -2.01
N VAL A 43 -1.87 -14.10 -1.67
CA VAL A 43 -1.55 -15.52 -1.82
C VAL A 43 -1.17 -16.10 -0.46
N GLU A 44 -1.80 -17.20 -0.07
CA GLU A 44 -1.48 -17.92 1.17
C GLU A 44 -0.03 -18.36 1.21
N GLY A 45 0.61 -18.16 2.35
CA GLY A 45 2.04 -18.46 2.56
C GLY A 45 2.99 -17.38 2.01
N VAL A 46 2.47 -16.36 1.30
CA VAL A 46 3.21 -15.17 0.85
C VAL A 46 2.73 -13.93 1.59
N HIS A 47 1.45 -13.59 1.47
CA HIS A 47 0.85 -12.38 2.01
C HIS A 47 0.02 -12.61 3.27
N PHE A 48 -0.41 -13.86 3.51
CA PHE A 48 -1.19 -14.23 4.70
C PHE A 48 -1.02 -15.70 5.06
N ARG A 49 -1.49 -16.05 6.26
CA ARG A 49 -1.58 -17.40 6.80
C ARG A 49 -2.94 -17.55 7.47
N LEU A 50 -3.69 -18.61 7.10
CA LEU A 50 -5.02 -18.87 7.68
C LEU A 50 -5.00 -19.30 9.15
N ASP A 51 -3.83 -19.70 9.69
CA ASP A 51 -3.66 -19.95 11.12
C ASP A 51 -3.47 -18.66 11.95
N TRP A 52 -3.31 -17.48 11.32
CA TRP A 52 -3.11 -16.18 11.96
C TRP A 52 -4.29 -15.23 11.82
N LEU A 53 -5.23 -15.49 10.91
CA LEU A 53 -6.43 -14.69 10.68
C LEU A 53 -7.61 -15.55 10.25
N SER A 54 -8.82 -15.10 10.57
CA SER A 54 -10.06 -15.71 10.10
C SER A 54 -10.34 -15.40 8.62
N TRP A 55 -11.22 -16.19 7.99
CA TRP A 55 -11.70 -15.92 6.63
C TRP A 55 -12.35 -14.54 6.50
N ARG A 56 -13.04 -14.09 7.56
CA ARG A 56 -13.65 -12.77 7.60
C ARG A 56 -12.60 -11.66 7.60
N GLU A 57 -11.53 -11.79 8.38
CA GLU A 57 -10.41 -10.86 8.38
C GLU A 57 -9.65 -10.88 7.05
N LEU A 58 -9.48 -12.05 6.43
CA LEU A 58 -8.90 -12.17 5.10
C LEU A 58 -9.73 -11.42 4.06
N GLY A 59 -11.05 -11.59 4.07
CA GLY A 59 -11.94 -10.89 3.15
C GLY A 59 -11.90 -9.38 3.31
N PHE A 60 -11.95 -8.87 4.56
CA PHE A 60 -11.80 -7.45 4.81
C PHE A 60 -10.47 -6.92 4.29
N ARG A 61 -9.36 -7.60 4.63
CA ARG A 61 -8.02 -7.22 4.23
C ARG A 61 -7.89 -7.16 2.70
N ALA A 62 -8.36 -8.18 1.98
CA ALA A 62 -8.26 -8.25 0.53
C ALA A 62 -8.98 -7.08 -0.18
N ALA A 63 -10.09 -6.61 0.39
CA ALA A 63 -10.77 -5.42 -0.12
C ALA A 63 -10.07 -4.13 0.34
N ALA A 64 -9.63 -4.07 1.60
CA ALA A 64 -9.07 -2.87 2.21
C ALA A 64 -7.76 -2.41 1.55
N VAL A 65 -6.88 -3.34 1.14
CA VAL A 65 -5.61 -3.00 0.47
C VAL A 65 -5.88 -2.27 -0.84
N ASN A 66 -6.81 -2.72 -1.66
CA ASN A 66 -7.22 -2.06 -2.90
C ASN A 66 -7.97 -0.73 -2.65
N ILE A 67 -8.74 -0.64 -1.57
CA ILE A 67 -9.39 0.61 -1.18
C ILE A 67 -8.34 1.63 -0.71
N SER A 68 -7.22 1.17 -0.16
CA SER A 68 -6.08 2.01 0.21
C SER A 68 -5.45 2.67 -1.01
N ASP A 69 -5.20 1.92 -2.10
CA ASP A 69 -4.71 2.48 -3.37
C ASP A 69 -5.67 3.53 -3.94
N LEU A 70 -6.98 3.25 -3.90
CA LEU A 70 -7.98 4.23 -4.32
C LEU A 70 -7.94 5.48 -3.43
N ALA A 71 -7.76 5.32 -2.12
CA ALA A 71 -7.61 6.45 -1.20
C ALA A 71 -6.33 7.24 -1.51
N ALA A 72 -5.20 6.57 -1.78
CA ALA A 72 -3.94 7.18 -2.21
C ALA A 72 -4.09 7.94 -3.54
N SER A 73 -5.05 7.53 -4.37
CA SER A 73 -5.41 8.22 -5.62
C SER A 73 -6.51 9.28 -5.45
N GLY A 74 -6.92 9.60 -4.20
CA GLY A 74 -8.00 10.54 -3.92
C GLY A 74 -9.37 10.09 -4.44
N ALA A 75 -9.54 8.78 -4.68
CA ALA A 75 -10.71 8.23 -5.31
C ALA A 75 -11.74 7.70 -4.28
N ARG A 76 -13.02 7.91 -4.59
CA ARG A 76 -14.13 7.28 -3.88
C ARG A 76 -14.38 5.89 -4.47
N PRO A 77 -14.28 4.80 -3.69
CA PRO A 77 -14.57 3.43 -4.17
C PRO A 77 -16.03 3.28 -4.60
N GLU A 78 -16.26 2.63 -5.75
CA GLU A 78 -17.60 2.37 -6.30
C GLU A 78 -17.92 0.87 -6.41
N ALA A 79 -16.92 0.03 -6.69
CA ALA A 79 -17.12 -1.41 -6.89
C ALA A 79 -15.84 -2.21 -6.68
N LEU A 80 -16.02 -3.48 -6.32
CA LEU A 80 -14.99 -4.50 -6.28
C LEU A 80 -15.31 -5.63 -7.28
N ILE A 81 -14.24 -6.21 -7.86
CA ILE A 81 -14.29 -7.42 -8.68
C ILE A 81 -13.32 -8.42 -8.04
N VAL A 82 -13.80 -9.61 -7.68
CA VAL A 82 -13.06 -10.57 -6.86
C VAL A 82 -12.81 -11.84 -7.64
N SER A 83 -11.55 -12.16 -7.93
CA SER A 83 -11.15 -13.48 -8.40
C SER A 83 -10.64 -14.31 -7.24
N LEU A 84 -11.18 -15.51 -7.06
CA LEU A 84 -10.93 -16.37 -5.91
C LEU A 84 -10.50 -17.77 -6.35
N GLY A 85 -9.32 -18.20 -5.90
CA GLY A 85 -8.84 -19.57 -6.08
C GLY A 85 -8.83 -20.29 -4.74
N LEU A 86 -9.49 -21.47 -4.69
CA LEU A 86 -9.69 -22.22 -3.45
C LEU A 86 -9.37 -23.70 -3.63
N PRO A 87 -8.80 -24.38 -2.60
CA PRO A 87 -8.80 -25.82 -2.51
C PRO A 87 -10.23 -26.39 -2.60
N VAL A 88 -10.39 -27.53 -3.23
CA VAL A 88 -11.72 -28.15 -3.44
C VAL A 88 -12.39 -28.59 -2.14
N GLU A 89 -11.62 -28.73 -1.07
CA GLU A 89 -12.11 -29.08 0.28
C GLU A 89 -12.51 -27.87 1.13
N THR A 90 -12.42 -26.63 0.59
CA THR A 90 -12.81 -25.42 1.33
C THR A 90 -14.31 -25.44 1.63
N GLU A 91 -14.67 -25.21 2.88
CA GLU A 91 -16.06 -25.21 3.33
C GLU A 91 -16.82 -23.96 2.81
N LEU A 92 -18.11 -24.13 2.51
CA LEU A 92 -18.95 -23.01 2.06
C LEU A 92 -19.01 -21.88 3.09
N ASP A 93 -19.08 -22.22 4.37
CA ASP A 93 -19.16 -21.24 5.47
C ASP A 93 -17.92 -20.35 5.52
N ASP A 94 -16.73 -20.88 5.21
CA ASP A 94 -15.48 -20.12 5.12
C ASP A 94 -15.55 -19.07 4.00
N VAL A 95 -16.08 -19.46 2.84
CA VAL A 95 -16.27 -18.54 1.71
C VAL A 95 -17.31 -17.47 2.05
N LEU A 96 -18.39 -17.82 2.73
CA LEU A 96 -19.40 -16.86 3.17
C LEU A 96 -18.83 -15.86 4.18
N GLU A 97 -17.99 -16.30 5.13
CA GLU A 97 -17.29 -15.41 6.06
C GLU A 97 -16.29 -14.49 5.33
N LEU A 98 -15.57 -14.99 4.32
CA LEU A 98 -14.70 -14.16 3.50
C LEU A 98 -15.49 -13.02 2.83
N TYR A 99 -16.60 -13.33 2.17
CA TYR A 99 -17.42 -12.30 1.53
C TYR A 99 -18.12 -11.38 2.54
N ALA A 100 -18.46 -11.90 3.74
CA ALA A 100 -18.95 -11.05 4.83
C ALA A 100 -17.88 -10.04 5.27
N GLY A 101 -16.60 -10.44 5.33
CA GLY A 101 -15.48 -9.53 5.59
C GLY A 101 -15.32 -8.47 4.51
N ILE A 102 -15.39 -8.83 3.23
CA ILE A 102 -15.38 -7.87 2.12
C ILE A 102 -16.50 -6.84 2.29
N ALA A 103 -17.71 -7.31 2.58
CA ALA A 103 -18.89 -6.45 2.73
C ALA A 103 -18.76 -5.42 3.87
N GLU A 104 -17.95 -5.68 4.90
CA GLU A 104 -17.69 -4.73 5.99
C GLU A 104 -16.97 -3.44 5.52
N THR A 105 -16.33 -3.45 4.36
CA THR A 105 -15.74 -2.24 3.78
C THR A 105 -16.78 -1.25 3.24
N GLY A 106 -18.03 -1.70 3.07
CA GLY A 106 -19.13 -0.92 2.50
C GLY A 106 -19.07 -0.78 0.98
N VAL A 107 -18.06 -1.36 0.31
CA VAL A 107 -17.92 -1.32 -1.15
C VAL A 107 -18.50 -2.61 -1.76
N PRO A 108 -19.47 -2.51 -2.70
CA PRO A 108 -20.14 -3.68 -3.24
C PRO A 108 -19.27 -4.49 -4.19
N VAL A 109 -19.30 -5.83 -4.07
CA VAL A 109 -18.77 -6.74 -5.09
C VAL A 109 -19.75 -6.77 -6.27
N ARG A 110 -19.25 -6.53 -7.50
CA ARG A 110 -20.05 -6.47 -8.74
C ARG A 110 -19.76 -7.59 -9.71
N GLY A 111 -18.73 -8.38 -9.45
CA GLY A 111 -18.34 -9.49 -10.33
C GLY A 111 -17.08 -10.17 -9.85
N GLY A 112 -16.57 -11.06 -10.68
CA GLY A 112 -15.35 -11.79 -10.41
C GLY A 112 -15.32 -13.14 -11.08
N ASP A 113 -14.41 -13.99 -10.63
CA ASP A 113 -14.23 -15.36 -11.07
C ASP A 113 -13.95 -16.27 -9.88
N THR A 114 -14.27 -17.56 -10.00
CA THR A 114 -13.96 -18.55 -8.97
C THR A 114 -13.41 -19.81 -9.61
N THR A 115 -12.26 -20.24 -9.13
CA THR A 115 -11.59 -21.44 -9.67
C THR A 115 -11.07 -22.33 -8.56
N SER A 116 -10.82 -23.61 -8.87
CA SER A 116 -10.10 -24.48 -7.95
C SER A 116 -8.61 -24.21 -8.01
N ALA A 117 -7.95 -24.25 -6.85
CA ALA A 117 -6.51 -24.06 -6.72
C ALA A 117 -5.94 -24.98 -5.63
N THR A 118 -4.62 -25.12 -5.59
CA THR A 118 -3.93 -25.90 -4.54
C THR A 118 -3.69 -25.11 -3.26
N THR A 119 -3.81 -23.79 -3.32
CA THR A 119 -3.68 -22.87 -2.19
C THR A 119 -4.70 -21.74 -2.33
N VAL A 120 -5.02 -21.09 -1.25
CA VAL A 120 -5.94 -19.95 -1.28
C VAL A 120 -5.23 -18.74 -1.89
N PHE A 121 -5.84 -18.16 -2.91
CA PHE A 121 -5.45 -16.85 -3.40
C PHE A 121 -6.69 -16.00 -3.74
N LEU A 122 -6.54 -14.71 -3.58
CA LEU A 122 -7.54 -13.74 -3.98
C LEU A 122 -6.86 -12.67 -4.84
N THR A 123 -7.53 -12.26 -5.90
CA THR A 123 -7.19 -11.03 -6.61
C THR A 123 -8.42 -10.15 -6.57
N VAL A 124 -8.28 -8.96 -6.02
CA VAL A 124 -9.35 -7.98 -5.95
C VAL A 124 -8.97 -6.79 -6.82
N ALA A 125 -9.84 -6.45 -7.77
CA ALA A 125 -9.74 -5.17 -8.44
C ALA A 125 -10.78 -4.22 -7.83
N ALA A 126 -10.36 -2.97 -7.58
CA ALA A 126 -11.22 -1.91 -7.09
C ALA A 126 -11.35 -0.79 -8.12
N VAL A 127 -12.57 -0.31 -8.30
CA VAL A 127 -12.91 0.79 -9.21
C VAL A 127 -13.41 1.96 -8.38
N GLY A 128 -12.91 3.15 -8.67
CA GLY A 128 -13.32 4.37 -7.98
C GLY A 128 -13.33 5.60 -8.87
N ARG A 129 -13.76 6.72 -8.30
CA ARG A 129 -13.75 8.03 -8.96
C ARG A 129 -13.03 9.07 -8.13
N SER A 130 -12.18 9.84 -8.78
CA SER A 130 -11.46 10.97 -8.23
C SER A 130 -11.69 12.22 -9.06
N GLU A 131 -11.75 13.37 -8.41
CA GLU A 131 -11.73 14.68 -9.08
C GLU A 131 -10.29 15.10 -9.42
N ARG A 132 -9.31 14.57 -8.69
CA ARG A 132 -7.89 14.80 -8.89
C ARG A 132 -7.08 13.62 -8.36
N VAL A 133 -6.26 13.02 -9.21
CA VAL A 133 -5.33 11.94 -8.87
C VAL A 133 -3.94 12.53 -8.63
N PRO A 134 -3.43 12.61 -7.40
CA PRO A 134 -2.10 13.16 -7.12
C PRO A 134 -0.97 12.30 -7.73
N GLY A 135 -1.07 10.97 -7.60
CA GLY A 135 0.00 10.04 -7.96
C GLY A 135 1.25 10.16 -7.09
N ARG A 136 2.25 9.33 -7.39
CA ARG A 136 3.56 9.31 -6.68
C ARG A 136 4.52 10.41 -7.13
N ALA A 137 4.24 11.06 -8.25
CA ALA A 137 5.08 12.12 -8.84
C ALA A 137 4.54 13.51 -8.50
N GLY A 138 5.45 14.51 -8.45
CA GLY A 138 5.05 15.92 -8.33
C GLY A 138 5.39 16.58 -7.00
N ALA A 139 5.96 15.86 -6.03
CA ALA A 139 6.45 16.48 -4.80
C ALA A 139 7.53 17.53 -5.11
N LEU A 140 7.46 18.67 -4.43
CA LEU A 140 8.32 19.82 -4.64
C LEU A 140 9.21 20.08 -3.43
N PRO A 141 10.44 20.58 -3.62
CA PRO A 141 11.23 21.11 -2.51
C PRO A 141 10.43 22.15 -1.71
N GLY A 142 10.37 21.97 -0.39
CA GLY A 142 9.56 22.80 0.51
C GLY A 142 8.24 22.15 0.95
N ASP A 143 7.77 21.11 0.28
CA ASP A 143 6.62 20.33 0.74
C ASP A 143 6.91 19.65 2.07
N GLN A 144 5.91 19.59 2.92
CA GLN A 144 5.94 18.78 4.14
C GLN A 144 5.51 17.36 3.83
N LEU A 145 6.21 16.39 4.41
CA LEU A 145 5.84 14.98 4.33
C LEU A 145 4.93 14.64 5.50
N VAL A 146 3.71 14.20 5.21
CA VAL A 146 2.69 13.93 6.22
C VAL A 146 2.16 12.50 6.14
N VAL A 147 1.66 12.00 7.28
CA VAL A 147 0.96 10.70 7.36
C VAL A 147 -0.41 10.86 8.01
N THR A 148 -1.35 9.98 7.63
CA THR A 148 -2.74 10.01 8.12
C THR A 148 -2.93 9.39 9.50
N GLY A 149 -2.02 8.50 9.92
CA GLY A 149 -2.15 7.83 11.22
C GLY A 149 -0.86 7.20 11.73
N PRO A 150 -0.93 6.46 12.85
CA PRO A 150 0.22 5.83 13.47
C PRO A 150 0.69 4.62 12.66
N LEU A 151 2.02 4.47 12.52
CA LEU A 151 2.69 3.45 11.73
C LEU A 151 3.27 2.32 12.56
N GLY A 152 3.63 1.21 11.90
CA GLY A 152 4.29 0.04 12.49
C GLY A 152 3.33 -0.95 13.15
N ALA A 153 2.00 -0.75 13.03
CA ALA A 153 1.02 -1.66 13.61
C ALA A 153 1.12 -3.07 13.03
N ALA A 154 1.30 -3.18 11.70
CA ALA A 154 1.42 -4.46 11.02
C ALA A 154 2.70 -5.20 11.41
N GLY A 155 3.85 -4.51 11.48
CA GLY A 155 5.11 -5.09 11.92
C GLY A 155 5.06 -5.59 13.37
N ALA A 156 4.45 -4.81 14.28
CA ALA A 156 4.25 -5.23 15.66
C ALA A 156 3.36 -6.48 15.76
N ALA A 157 2.24 -6.50 15.01
CA ALA A 157 1.34 -7.64 14.99
C ALA A 157 2.00 -8.90 14.43
N PHE A 158 2.79 -8.76 13.37
CA PHE A 158 3.51 -9.87 12.74
C PHE A 158 4.49 -10.57 13.70
N ARG A 159 5.15 -9.82 14.60
CA ARG A 159 5.99 -10.42 15.65
C ARG A 159 5.22 -11.31 16.62
N ASP A 160 3.92 -11.04 16.79
CA ASP A 160 3.00 -11.79 17.65
C ASP A 160 2.20 -12.86 16.87
N GLU A 161 2.65 -13.20 15.65
CA GLU A 161 2.00 -14.18 14.75
C GLU A 161 0.52 -13.88 14.48
N ARG A 162 0.18 -12.61 14.28
CA ARG A 162 -1.16 -12.12 13.99
C ARG A 162 -1.14 -11.00 12.96
N TYR A 163 -2.28 -10.71 12.39
CA TYR A 163 -2.50 -9.58 11.51
C TYR A 163 -3.29 -8.48 12.22
N VAL A 164 -3.12 -7.26 11.73
CA VAL A 164 -3.92 -6.10 12.10
C VAL A 164 -4.82 -5.73 10.94
N ARG A 165 -6.02 -5.25 11.26
CA ARG A 165 -6.97 -4.77 10.25
C ARG A 165 -6.47 -3.46 9.65
N PRO A 166 -6.30 -3.36 8.31
CA PRO A 166 -5.91 -2.11 7.65
C PRO A 166 -6.95 -1.00 7.89
N PRO A 167 -6.53 0.25 8.07
CA PRO A 167 -7.46 1.37 8.11
C PRO A 167 -8.05 1.64 6.72
N LEU A 168 -9.22 2.29 6.66
CA LEU A 168 -9.81 2.79 5.42
C LEU A 168 -9.68 4.32 5.40
N ARG A 169 -8.71 4.88 4.67
CA ARG A 169 -8.37 6.31 4.64
C ARG A 169 -9.01 7.05 3.46
N VAL A 170 -10.18 6.62 3.02
CA VAL A 170 -10.86 7.19 1.85
C VAL A 170 -11.21 8.67 2.02
N ALA A 171 -11.72 9.06 3.19
CA ALA A 171 -12.10 10.45 3.44
C ALA A 171 -10.85 11.35 3.48
N GLU A 172 -9.81 10.91 4.18
CA GLU A 172 -8.54 11.62 4.28
C GLU A 172 -7.85 11.71 2.91
N GLY A 173 -7.88 10.63 2.10
CA GLY A 173 -7.31 10.62 0.76
C GLY A 173 -7.99 11.60 -0.18
N ILE A 174 -9.33 11.67 -0.17
CA ILE A 174 -10.08 12.64 -0.97
C ILE A 174 -9.76 14.09 -0.55
N GLU A 175 -9.66 14.35 0.76
CA GLU A 175 -9.29 15.66 1.27
C GLU A 175 -7.85 16.04 0.88
N LEU A 176 -6.89 15.15 1.11
CA LEU A 176 -5.48 15.35 0.75
C LEU A 176 -5.27 15.55 -0.73
N ALA A 177 -5.99 14.82 -1.59
CA ALA A 177 -5.87 14.96 -3.03
C ALA A 177 -6.09 16.40 -3.51
N GLY A 178 -6.86 17.22 -2.78
CA GLY A 178 -7.06 18.62 -3.10
C GLY A 178 -5.79 19.48 -3.08
N ALA A 179 -4.85 19.18 -2.18
CA ALA A 179 -3.66 19.99 -1.90
C ALA A 179 -2.34 19.25 -2.11
N ALA A 180 -2.30 17.92 -1.97
CA ALA A 180 -1.09 17.13 -2.08
C ALA A 180 -0.49 17.23 -3.48
N HIS A 181 0.81 17.45 -3.58
CA HIS A 181 1.56 17.41 -4.83
C HIS A 181 1.86 15.96 -5.24
N ALA A 182 2.13 15.08 -4.26
CA ALA A 182 2.28 13.65 -4.45
C ALA A 182 1.67 12.90 -3.25
N MET A 183 1.12 11.72 -3.49
CA MET A 183 0.52 10.87 -2.46
C MET A 183 0.63 9.40 -2.86
N LEU A 184 0.77 8.54 -1.86
CA LEU A 184 0.73 7.08 -1.97
C LEU A 184 0.28 6.49 -0.63
N ASP A 185 0.00 5.19 -0.59
CA ASP A 185 -0.16 4.47 0.67
C ASP A 185 1.13 3.77 1.11
N LEU A 186 1.19 3.32 2.35
CA LEU A 186 2.35 2.65 2.94
C LEU A 186 2.11 1.14 2.99
N SER A 187 2.59 0.44 1.96
CA SER A 187 2.45 -1.02 1.78
C SER A 187 3.74 -1.80 1.95
N ASP A 188 4.90 -1.26 1.52
CA ASP A 188 6.20 -1.93 1.50
C ASP A 188 7.15 -1.47 2.63
N GLY A 189 6.74 -0.46 3.35
CA GLY A 189 7.44 0.13 4.48
C GLY A 189 7.90 1.56 4.22
N LEU A 190 7.95 2.33 5.29
CA LEU A 190 8.14 3.79 5.24
C LEU A 190 9.30 4.24 4.33
N ALA A 191 10.44 3.55 4.38
CA ALA A 191 11.60 3.94 3.59
C ALA A 191 11.44 3.62 2.10
N VAL A 192 10.85 2.46 1.76
CA VAL A 192 10.67 2.01 0.38
C VAL A 192 9.63 2.89 -0.32
N ASP A 193 8.46 3.06 0.29
CA ASP A 193 7.37 3.84 -0.28
C ASP A 193 7.75 5.32 -0.42
N THR A 194 8.42 5.90 0.59
CA THR A 194 9.01 7.24 0.45
C THR A 194 10.04 7.30 -0.67
N GLY A 195 10.79 6.22 -0.87
CA GLY A 195 11.75 6.10 -1.97
C GLY A 195 11.09 6.17 -3.35
N HIS A 196 9.92 5.55 -3.50
CA HIS A 196 9.11 5.64 -4.73
C HIS A 196 8.65 7.09 -4.98
N LEU A 197 8.11 7.76 -3.98
CA LEU A 197 7.70 9.16 -4.07
C LEU A 197 8.89 10.07 -4.45
N ALA A 198 10.02 9.93 -3.76
CA ALA A 198 11.22 10.72 -4.01
C ALA A 198 11.76 10.53 -5.43
N ALA A 199 11.85 9.27 -5.87
CA ALA A 199 12.37 8.93 -7.20
C ALA A 199 11.46 9.42 -8.33
N ARG A 200 10.13 9.26 -8.20
CA ARG A 200 9.15 9.70 -9.18
C ARG A 200 9.03 11.23 -9.24
N SER A 201 9.24 11.91 -8.11
CA SER A 201 9.22 13.38 -8.03
C SER A 201 10.56 14.04 -8.36
N GLY A 202 11.66 13.29 -8.40
CA GLY A 202 13.01 13.85 -8.64
C GLY A 202 13.49 14.78 -7.52
N CYS A 203 13.06 14.51 -6.27
CA CYS A 203 13.45 15.29 -5.10
C CYS A 203 14.17 14.41 -4.07
N ARG A 204 14.76 15.04 -3.05
CA ARG A 204 15.22 14.39 -1.83
C ARG A 204 14.13 14.49 -0.78
N VAL A 205 13.91 13.40 -0.03
CA VAL A 205 13.01 13.41 1.13
C VAL A 205 13.80 13.14 2.40
N LEU A 206 13.61 14.00 3.41
CA LEU A 206 14.15 13.84 4.75
C LEU A 206 13.03 13.42 5.70
N ILE A 207 13.23 12.32 6.44
CA ILE A 207 12.32 11.83 7.49
C ILE A 207 13.02 11.93 8.85
N GLU A 208 12.31 12.46 9.85
CA GLU A 208 12.74 12.48 11.25
C GLU A 208 11.91 11.45 12.03
N LEU A 209 12.53 10.30 12.39
CA LEU A 209 11.80 9.18 13.01
C LEU A 209 11.15 9.53 14.36
N GLU A 210 11.66 10.53 15.06
CA GLU A 210 11.06 11.02 16.30
C GLU A 210 9.69 11.67 16.08
N GLN A 211 9.41 12.11 14.85
CA GLN A 211 8.13 12.73 14.49
C GLN A 211 7.13 11.69 13.97
N VAL A 212 7.58 10.47 13.64
CA VAL A 212 6.71 9.41 13.14
C VAL A 212 5.82 8.90 14.29
N PRO A 213 4.50 9.00 14.17
CA PRO A 213 3.60 8.47 15.18
C PRO A 213 3.62 6.94 15.11
N LEU A 214 4.05 6.30 16.20
CA LEU A 214 4.07 4.85 16.30
C LEU A 214 2.75 4.30 16.84
N ALA A 215 2.30 3.20 16.26
CA ALA A 215 1.16 2.44 16.78
C ALA A 215 1.48 1.84 18.16
N PRO A 216 0.47 1.55 18.99
CA PRO A 216 0.68 0.92 20.30
C PRO A 216 1.49 -0.38 20.20
N GLY A 217 2.63 -0.43 20.90
CA GLY A 217 3.54 -1.59 20.89
C GLY A 217 4.49 -1.67 19.69
N ALA A 218 4.38 -0.75 18.73
CA ALA A 218 5.31 -0.65 17.62
C ALA A 218 6.62 0.05 18.02
N THR A 219 7.68 -0.27 17.29
CA THR A 219 9.01 0.34 17.38
C THR A 219 9.40 0.90 16.02
N HIS A 220 10.48 1.69 15.93
CA HIS A 220 10.97 2.19 14.65
C HIS A 220 11.39 1.06 13.67
N GLU A 221 11.75 -0.12 14.19
CA GLU A 221 12.08 -1.27 13.34
C GLU A 221 10.86 -1.82 12.60
N ASP A 222 9.67 -1.69 13.18
CA ASP A 222 8.41 -2.15 12.58
C ASP A 222 8.00 -1.35 11.36
N LEU A 223 8.48 -0.10 11.22
CA LEU A 223 8.26 0.75 10.05
C LEU A 223 8.87 0.18 8.76
N ALA A 224 9.74 -0.82 8.89
CA ALA A 224 10.35 -1.54 7.78
C ALA A 224 9.50 -2.72 7.27
N PHE A 225 8.41 -3.05 7.95
CA PHE A 225 7.57 -4.19 7.59
C PHE A 225 6.64 -3.85 6.43
N GLY A 226 6.06 -2.66 6.44
CA GLY A 226 4.96 -2.24 5.56
C GLY A 226 3.61 -2.68 6.09
N GLU A 227 2.62 -2.77 5.18
CA GLU A 227 1.24 -3.18 5.45
C GLU A 227 0.50 -2.29 6.46
N ASP A 228 0.95 -1.04 6.65
CA ASP A 228 0.28 -0.06 7.52
C ASP A 228 -0.96 0.54 6.84
N TYR A 229 -0.94 0.68 5.49
CA TYR A 229 -2.04 1.22 4.68
C TYR A 229 -2.54 2.60 5.17
N GLU A 230 -1.64 3.34 5.80
CA GLU A 230 -1.81 4.78 6.03
C GLU A 230 -1.33 5.54 4.80
N LEU A 231 -1.88 6.74 4.57
CA LEU A 231 -1.44 7.56 3.44
C LEU A 231 -0.22 8.37 3.82
N LEU A 232 0.74 8.46 2.88
CA LEU A 232 1.89 9.33 2.90
C LEU A 232 1.72 10.38 1.80
N ALA A 233 1.81 11.65 2.13
CA ALA A 233 1.67 12.71 1.16
C ALA A 233 2.74 13.79 1.31
N ALA A 234 3.17 14.34 0.16
CA ALA A 234 3.96 15.56 0.08
C ALA A 234 3.01 16.72 -0.23
N THR A 235 2.93 17.69 0.67
CA THR A 235 1.96 18.79 0.57
C THR A 235 2.51 20.11 1.13
N PRO A 236 2.19 21.26 0.52
CA PRO A 236 2.47 22.57 1.12
C PRO A 236 1.55 22.90 2.31
N GLU A 237 0.41 22.19 2.42
CA GLU A 237 -0.65 22.46 3.41
C GLU A 237 -0.92 21.20 4.26
N PRO A 238 -0.16 20.95 5.34
CA PRO A 238 -0.27 19.73 6.15
C PRO A 238 -1.58 19.65 6.97
N GLY A 239 -2.28 20.76 7.18
CA GLY A 239 -3.50 20.80 7.98
C GLY A 239 -3.29 20.29 9.40
N ALA A 240 -4.13 19.32 9.81
CA ALA A 240 -4.05 18.67 11.12
C ALA A 240 -3.27 17.34 11.08
N LEU A 241 -2.67 16.97 9.93
CA LEU A 241 -1.93 15.72 9.79
C LEU A 241 -0.56 15.78 10.47
N THR A 242 -0.02 14.61 10.79
CA THR A 242 1.29 14.53 11.41
C THR A 242 2.39 14.72 10.37
N VAL A 243 3.18 15.77 10.54
CA VAL A 243 4.38 16.02 9.74
C VAL A 243 5.51 15.15 10.24
N ILE A 244 6.07 14.31 9.37
CA ILE A 244 7.17 13.38 9.70
C ILE A 244 8.48 13.73 9.00
N GLY A 245 8.44 14.72 8.10
CA GLY A 245 9.60 15.10 7.29
C GLY A 245 9.28 16.19 6.29
N ARG A 246 10.13 16.31 5.28
CA ARG A 246 9.99 17.31 4.21
C ARG A 246 10.70 16.91 2.93
N CYS A 247 10.30 17.52 1.83
CA CYS A 247 10.97 17.43 0.54
C CYS A 247 12.01 18.54 0.40
N GLU A 248 13.17 18.21 -0.17
CA GLU A 248 14.31 19.09 -0.38
C GLU A 248 14.85 18.96 -1.82
N GLU A 249 15.69 19.91 -2.25
CA GLU A 249 16.46 19.74 -3.47
C GLU A 249 17.41 18.54 -3.35
N GLY A 250 17.54 17.76 -4.42
CA GLY A 250 18.42 16.59 -4.47
C GLY A 250 17.67 15.33 -4.90
N ALA A 251 18.12 14.18 -4.43
CA ALA A 251 17.52 12.88 -4.75
C ALA A 251 17.66 11.90 -3.60
N GLY A 252 16.73 10.93 -3.54
CA GLY A 252 16.73 9.83 -2.57
C GLY A 252 16.06 10.16 -1.26
N VAL A 253 16.20 9.26 -0.29
CA VAL A 253 15.61 9.38 1.05
C VAL A 253 16.71 9.37 2.10
N GLU A 254 16.64 10.30 3.03
CA GLU A 254 17.46 10.31 4.24
C GLU A 254 16.53 10.16 5.45
N ILE A 255 16.80 9.16 6.29
CA ILE A 255 16.06 8.89 7.51
C ILE A 255 16.97 9.17 8.68
N ARG A 256 16.51 9.93 9.66
CA ARG A 256 17.26 10.30 10.86
C ARG A 256 16.59 9.83 12.13
N LEU A 257 17.41 9.47 13.11
CA LEU A 257 17.01 9.23 14.48
C LEU A 257 18.05 9.90 15.42
N GLY A 258 17.62 10.78 16.29
CA GLY A 258 18.53 11.57 17.13
C GLY A 258 19.49 12.44 16.31
N GLY A 259 19.07 12.92 15.15
CA GLY A 259 19.89 13.70 14.23
C GLY A 259 20.95 12.89 13.47
N GLN A 260 21.00 11.57 13.63
CA GLN A 260 21.93 10.68 12.91
C GLN A 260 21.20 9.91 11.82
N ALA A 261 21.84 9.78 10.67
CA ALA A 261 21.31 8.98 9.57
C ALA A 261 21.24 7.50 9.95
N VAL A 262 20.10 6.88 9.72
CA VAL A 262 19.86 5.46 9.98
C VAL A 262 19.32 4.79 8.72
N ALA A 263 19.58 3.48 8.57
CA ALA A 263 19.01 2.69 7.49
C ALA A 263 17.73 1.99 7.98
N LEU A 264 16.66 2.10 7.21
CA LEU A 264 15.44 1.37 7.43
C LEU A 264 15.19 0.50 6.18
N PRO A 265 15.28 -0.83 6.28
CA PRO A 265 14.96 -1.71 5.16
C PRO A 265 13.45 -1.70 4.87
N GLY A 266 13.01 -2.35 3.79
CA GLY A 266 11.60 -2.55 3.48
C GLY A 266 11.37 -3.86 2.76
N TRP A 267 10.14 -4.08 2.31
CA TRP A 267 9.78 -5.27 1.54
C TRP A 267 10.16 -5.09 0.06
N GLU A 268 10.48 -6.20 -0.60
CA GLU A 268 10.65 -6.26 -2.06
C GLU A 268 10.33 -7.67 -2.53
N HIS A 269 9.43 -7.81 -3.49
CA HIS A 269 9.12 -9.07 -4.14
C HIS A 269 10.31 -9.61 -4.95
N PHE A 270 10.36 -10.95 -5.10
CA PHE A 270 11.40 -11.71 -5.80
C PHE A 270 12.80 -11.68 -5.18
N ARG A 271 13.09 -10.91 -4.14
CA ARG A 271 14.34 -11.05 -3.39
C ARG A 271 14.27 -12.22 -2.42
N LEU A 272 15.19 -13.18 -2.60
CA LEU A 272 15.35 -14.30 -1.66
C LEU A 272 15.80 -13.74 -0.30
N ARG A 273 14.85 -13.53 0.63
CA ARG A 273 15.23 -13.32 2.03
C ARG A 273 15.85 -14.62 2.55
N LYS A 274 17.07 -14.55 3.09
CA LYS A 274 17.56 -15.64 3.94
C LYS A 274 16.53 -15.80 5.06
N ARG A 275 15.84 -16.94 5.11
CA ARG A 275 14.97 -17.29 6.24
C ARG A 275 15.82 -17.10 7.51
N ARG A 276 15.46 -16.15 8.35
CA ARG A 276 15.98 -16.06 9.71
C ARG A 276 15.17 -16.97 10.62
#